data_e18c88d030a49f97e3df6728e22ef042
#
_entry.id   e18c88d030a49f97e3df6728e22ef042
#
_cell.length_a   1.000
_cell.length_b   1.000
_cell.length_c   1.000
_cell.angle_alpha   90.00
_cell.angle_beta   90.00
_cell.angle_gamma   90.00
#
_symmetry.space_group_name_H-M   'P 1'
#
loop_
_entity.id
_entity.type
_entity.pdbx_description
1 polymer ?
#
loop_
_entity_poly.entity_id
_entity_poly.type
_entity_poly.pdbx_seq_one_letter_code
_entity_poly.pdbx_strand_id
1 'polypeptide(L)'
;GVNTPGSTGNNVGSVSSNGTKYAKYTGTSADIWGSMSVAGTNINDNIYCNAVNNKGQFVYNAYSSSKNNLYALSYLTDPIAVIYGHNMRKVAKKQTTNLGLHELHHVQNAWLGKDKCEACGRSCSGAKTSTFNINYNGSSSWTLVGFFELSNSTMSSAAQRKKIQTYASFNSTLTGSAKQQWVDTMMSYCNSKYLGATLGSISGSDKVMVIITCADKSGSKNQSMYMILKGN
;
A
#
# COMPACT_ATOMS: atom_id res chain seq x y z
N GLY A 1 6.31 23.97 0.92
CA GLY A 1 6.37 22.79 0.09
C GLY A 1 6.73 21.57 0.90
N VAL A 2 6.21 20.44 0.56
CA VAL A 2 6.54 19.18 1.21
C VAL A 2 7.75 18.59 0.52
N ASN A 3 8.88 18.57 1.19
CA ASN A 3 10.09 17.95 0.70
C ASN A 3 10.27 16.59 1.33
N THR A 4 10.64 15.62 0.53
CA THR A 4 11.00 14.28 0.98
C THR A 4 12.38 13.92 0.48
N PRO A 5 13.03 12.93 1.09
CA PRO A 5 14.23 12.36 0.52
C PRO A 5 13.94 11.87 -0.91
N GLY A 6 14.74 12.33 -1.85
CA GLY A 6 14.55 12.01 -3.27
C GLY A 6 13.50 12.83 -4.00
N SER A 7 12.78 13.71 -3.32
CA SER A 7 11.84 14.62 -3.98
C SER A 7 12.56 15.87 -4.46
N THR A 8 12.21 16.35 -5.64
CA THR A 8 12.69 17.62 -6.18
C THR A 8 11.91 18.83 -5.65
N GLY A 9 10.98 18.64 -4.73
CA GLY A 9 10.09 19.67 -4.22
C GLY A 9 9.01 20.08 -5.25
N ASN A 10 8.02 20.79 -4.80
CA ASN A 10 6.94 21.32 -5.65
C ASN A 10 6.13 20.26 -6.43
N ASN A 11 6.09 19.06 -5.94
CA ASN A 11 5.54 17.92 -6.67
C ASN A 11 4.06 17.75 -6.46
N VAL A 12 3.51 18.44 -5.50
CA VAL A 12 2.20 18.15 -4.95
C VAL A 12 1.22 19.26 -5.26
N GLY A 13 0.06 18.87 -5.74
CA GLY A 13 -1.09 19.75 -5.78
C GLY A 13 -1.08 20.82 -6.86
N SER A 14 -0.34 20.64 -7.93
CA SER A 14 -0.51 21.47 -9.11
C SER A 14 -1.95 21.36 -9.60
N VAL A 15 -2.55 22.48 -9.96
CA VAL A 15 -3.87 22.52 -10.58
C VAL A 15 -3.69 22.86 -12.04
N SER A 16 -4.16 21.97 -12.91
CA SER A 16 -4.16 22.23 -14.35
C SER A 16 -5.22 23.26 -14.74
N SER A 17 -5.12 23.80 -15.95
CA SER A 17 -6.08 24.74 -16.49
C SER A 17 -7.51 24.21 -16.56
N ASN A 18 -7.70 22.88 -16.59
CA ASN A 18 -8.99 22.23 -16.55
C ASN A 18 -9.45 21.85 -15.11
N GLY A 19 -8.74 22.33 -14.09
CA GLY A 19 -9.09 22.08 -12.68
C GLY A 19 -8.62 20.72 -12.14
N THR A 20 -7.88 19.92 -12.90
CA THR A 20 -7.36 18.65 -12.43
C THR A 20 -6.15 18.90 -11.53
N LYS A 21 -6.22 18.43 -10.29
CA LYS A 21 -5.12 18.38 -9.35
C LYS A 21 -4.27 17.14 -9.60
N TYR A 22 -2.95 17.30 -9.61
CA TYR A 22 -2.05 16.16 -9.75
C TYR A 22 -0.72 16.42 -9.04
N ALA A 23 -0.03 15.37 -8.71
CA ALA A 23 1.36 15.42 -8.33
C ALA A 23 2.19 15.81 -9.56
N LYS A 24 3.28 16.55 -9.36
CA LYS A 24 4.13 16.96 -10.46
C LYS A 24 4.68 15.73 -11.17
N TYR A 25 4.51 15.72 -12.48
CA TYR A 25 4.93 14.63 -13.33
C TYR A 25 5.68 15.20 -14.55
N THR A 26 6.84 14.69 -14.83
CA THR A 26 7.75 15.23 -15.85
C THR A 26 7.67 14.49 -17.19
N GLY A 27 6.60 13.76 -17.43
CA GLY A 27 6.36 13.02 -18.68
C GLY A 27 7.03 11.64 -18.71
N THR A 28 8.30 11.54 -18.38
CA THR A 28 9.05 10.27 -18.40
C THR A 28 9.28 9.66 -17.04
N SER A 29 9.21 10.46 -15.97
CA SER A 29 9.37 10.02 -14.60
C SER A 29 8.52 10.84 -13.65
N ALA A 30 7.86 10.16 -12.72
CA ALA A 30 7.19 10.80 -11.59
C ALA A 30 8.24 11.17 -10.52
N ASP A 31 7.92 12.16 -9.69
CA ASP A 31 8.77 12.50 -8.56
C ASP A 31 8.78 11.36 -7.53
N ILE A 32 9.95 11.12 -6.96
CA ILE A 32 10.14 10.13 -5.90
C ILE A 32 9.81 10.77 -4.56
N TRP A 33 8.85 10.19 -3.84
CA TRP A 33 8.43 10.64 -2.52
C TRP A 33 8.99 9.80 -1.38
N GLY A 34 9.50 8.63 -1.67
CA GLY A 34 10.08 7.75 -0.68
C GLY A 34 10.59 6.45 -1.27
N SER A 35 10.89 5.52 -0.39
CA SER A 35 11.38 4.19 -0.76
C SER A 35 10.89 3.15 0.24
N MET A 36 10.84 1.89 -0.20
CA MET A 36 10.43 0.77 0.63
C MET A 36 11.37 -0.41 0.40
N SER A 37 11.85 -1.00 1.48
CA SER A 37 12.45 -2.32 1.49
C SER A 37 11.89 -3.16 2.64
N VAL A 38 11.73 -4.46 2.40
CA VAL A 38 11.16 -5.39 3.39
C VAL A 38 12.09 -6.58 3.53
N ALA A 39 12.63 -6.78 4.72
CA ALA A 39 13.56 -7.86 5.00
C ALA A 39 12.93 -9.23 4.71
N GLY A 40 13.69 -10.14 4.12
CA GLY A 40 13.23 -11.47 3.74
C GLY A 40 12.40 -11.49 2.44
N THR A 41 12.33 -10.36 1.75
CA THR A 41 11.71 -10.21 0.43
C THR A 41 12.64 -9.49 -0.54
N ASN A 42 12.31 -9.50 -1.82
CA ASN A 42 13.02 -8.73 -2.84
C ASN A 42 12.38 -7.34 -3.08
N ILE A 43 11.48 -6.90 -2.20
CA ILE A 43 10.93 -5.55 -2.29
C ILE A 43 12.03 -4.55 -1.91
N ASN A 44 12.43 -3.74 -2.87
CA ASN A 44 13.40 -2.66 -2.73
C ASN A 44 13.15 -1.64 -3.84
N ASP A 45 12.15 -0.79 -3.65
CA ASP A 45 11.61 0.06 -4.70
C ASP A 45 11.37 1.48 -4.21
N ASN A 46 11.40 2.45 -5.13
CA ASN A 46 10.98 3.80 -4.87
C ASN A 46 9.45 3.91 -4.81
N ILE A 47 8.98 4.83 -3.99
CA ILE A 47 7.58 5.24 -3.94
C ILE A 47 7.44 6.54 -4.71
N TYR A 48 6.65 6.52 -5.77
CA TYR A 48 6.43 7.67 -6.64
C TYR A 48 5.17 8.44 -6.26
N CYS A 49 5.17 9.74 -6.55
CA CYS A 49 3.95 10.52 -6.53
C CYS A 49 2.94 10.00 -7.57
N ASN A 50 1.69 10.34 -7.40
CA ASN A 50 0.64 9.91 -8.33
C ASN A 50 -0.32 11.08 -8.65
N ALA A 51 -1.14 10.90 -9.67
CA ALA A 51 -2.13 11.88 -10.07
C ALA A 51 -3.35 11.91 -9.17
N VAL A 52 -4.03 13.03 -9.18
CA VAL A 52 -5.37 13.19 -8.62
C VAL A 52 -6.35 13.59 -9.72
N ASN A 53 -7.61 13.21 -9.55
CA ASN A 53 -8.67 13.63 -10.43
C ASN A 53 -9.14 15.06 -10.09
N ASN A 54 -10.13 15.57 -10.86
CA ASN A 54 -10.68 16.91 -10.65
C ASN A 54 -11.42 17.09 -9.31
N LYS A 55 -11.67 15.99 -8.56
CA LYS A 55 -12.23 16.03 -7.21
C LYS A 55 -11.15 16.00 -6.13
N GLY A 56 -9.89 16.03 -6.51
CA GLY A 56 -8.75 15.96 -5.57
C GLY A 56 -8.46 14.58 -5.02
N GLN A 57 -9.02 13.52 -5.61
CA GLN A 57 -8.80 12.14 -5.18
C GLN A 57 -7.68 11.52 -5.99
N PHE A 58 -6.78 10.80 -5.34
CA PHE A 58 -5.76 10.01 -6.03
C PHE A 58 -6.40 8.92 -6.89
N VAL A 59 -5.78 8.66 -8.03
CA VAL A 59 -6.26 7.65 -8.99
C VAL A 59 -5.24 6.54 -9.12
N TYR A 60 -5.72 5.31 -9.15
CA TYR A 60 -4.85 4.16 -9.34
C TYR A 60 -4.17 4.21 -10.70
N ASN A 61 -2.87 3.99 -10.72
CA ASN A 61 -2.06 3.79 -11.95
C ASN A 61 -1.95 4.97 -12.89
N ALA A 62 -2.31 6.19 -12.50
CA ALA A 62 -2.36 7.30 -13.45
C ALA A 62 -1.00 7.65 -14.05
N TYR A 63 0.09 7.49 -13.31
CA TYR A 63 1.45 7.82 -13.76
C TYR A 63 2.45 6.69 -13.64
N SER A 64 2.00 5.51 -13.38
CA SER A 64 2.89 4.36 -13.40
C SER A 64 3.26 4.01 -14.83
N SER A 65 4.43 4.41 -15.27
CA SER A 65 5.01 3.97 -16.54
C SER A 65 5.43 2.50 -16.50
N SER A 66 5.56 1.94 -15.31
CA SER A 66 5.91 0.55 -15.07
C SER A 66 4.98 -0.08 -14.04
N LYS A 67 4.47 -1.27 -14.33
CA LYS A 67 3.58 -2.02 -13.45
C LYS A 67 4.24 -2.48 -12.15
N ASN A 68 5.56 -2.42 -12.04
CA ASN A 68 6.29 -2.76 -10.84
C ASN A 68 6.60 -1.56 -9.94
N ASN A 69 6.29 -0.34 -10.34
CA ASN A 69 6.46 0.83 -9.51
C ASN A 69 5.47 0.84 -8.32
N LEU A 70 5.95 1.38 -7.19
CA LEU A 70 5.10 1.72 -6.05
C LEU A 70 4.71 3.19 -6.17
N TYR A 71 3.52 3.55 -5.69
CA TYR A 71 3.08 4.94 -5.74
C TYR A 71 2.12 5.28 -4.60
N ALA A 72 2.14 6.57 -4.23
CA ALA A 72 1.32 7.11 -3.18
C ALA A 72 -0.10 7.37 -3.67
N LEU A 73 -1.09 7.07 -2.84
CA LEU A 73 -2.49 7.46 -2.98
C LEU A 73 -2.88 8.50 -1.91
N SER A 74 -1.89 9.16 -1.31
CA SER A 74 -2.02 10.21 -0.32
C SER A 74 -0.92 11.24 -0.50
N TYR A 75 -1.13 12.46 0.00
CA TYR A 75 -0.06 13.43 0.11
C TYR A 75 0.86 13.08 1.28
N LEU A 76 2.13 13.51 1.20
CA LEU A 76 3.13 13.24 2.24
C LEU A 76 2.76 13.77 3.62
N THR A 77 1.96 14.83 3.67
CA THR A 77 1.49 15.46 4.92
C THR A 77 0.16 14.92 5.40
N ASP A 78 -0.45 14.00 4.67
CA ASP A 78 -1.73 13.44 5.07
C ASP A 78 -1.60 12.61 6.36
N PRO A 79 -2.60 12.68 7.23
CA PRO A 79 -2.60 11.93 8.49
C PRO A 79 -2.51 10.41 8.35
N ILE A 80 -2.98 9.87 7.21
CA ILE A 80 -2.90 8.46 6.86
C ILE A 80 -2.12 8.34 5.56
N ALA A 81 -0.98 7.67 5.60
CA ALA A 81 -0.23 7.36 4.39
C ALA A 81 -0.87 6.17 3.67
N VAL A 82 -1.07 6.29 2.37
CA VAL A 82 -1.64 5.23 1.53
C VAL A 82 -0.69 4.94 0.38
N ILE A 83 -0.15 3.74 0.35
CA ILE A 83 0.80 3.27 -0.66
C ILE A 83 0.16 2.12 -1.42
N TYR A 84 0.32 2.14 -2.73
CA TYR A 84 -0.16 1.09 -3.61
C TYR A 84 0.96 0.56 -4.51
N GLY A 85 0.91 -0.73 -4.80
CA GLY A 85 1.72 -1.37 -5.82
C GLY A 85 1.00 -2.57 -6.43
N HIS A 86 1.30 -2.87 -7.66
CA HIS A 86 0.77 -4.06 -8.32
C HIS A 86 1.32 -5.34 -7.70
N ASN A 87 0.55 -6.40 -7.78
CA ASN A 87 1.00 -7.75 -7.56
C ASN A 87 1.36 -8.39 -8.91
N MET A 88 2.64 -8.48 -9.20
CA MET A 88 3.16 -9.02 -10.47
C MET A 88 3.24 -10.56 -10.46
N ARG A 89 2.22 -11.22 -9.94
CA ARG A 89 2.17 -12.67 -9.69
C ARG A 89 2.52 -13.55 -10.90
N LYS A 90 2.11 -13.15 -12.10
CA LYS A 90 2.38 -13.92 -13.31
C LYS A 90 3.87 -13.92 -13.66
N VAL A 91 4.52 -12.79 -13.43
CA VAL A 91 5.95 -12.62 -13.68
C VAL A 91 6.77 -13.27 -12.57
N ALA A 92 6.26 -13.28 -11.34
CA ALA A 92 6.90 -13.87 -10.18
C ALA A 92 7.22 -15.37 -10.31
N LYS A 93 6.56 -16.07 -11.22
CA LYS A 93 6.91 -17.46 -11.55
C LYS A 93 8.25 -17.60 -12.28
N LYS A 94 8.70 -16.53 -12.94
CA LYS A 94 9.88 -16.56 -13.83
C LYS A 94 11.03 -15.70 -13.36
N GLN A 95 10.77 -14.72 -12.50
CA GLN A 95 11.78 -13.79 -11.99
C GLN A 95 11.55 -13.45 -10.52
N THR A 96 12.55 -12.89 -9.87
CA THR A 96 12.55 -12.58 -8.43
C THR A 96 12.57 -11.08 -8.13
N THR A 97 12.75 -10.23 -9.12
CA THR A 97 12.80 -8.78 -9.01
C THR A 97 11.76 -8.13 -9.91
N ASN A 98 11.49 -6.85 -9.70
CA ASN A 98 10.48 -6.09 -10.46
C ASN A 98 9.07 -6.69 -10.32
N LEU A 99 8.73 -7.07 -9.11
CA LEU A 99 7.46 -7.77 -8.83
C LEU A 99 6.40 -6.86 -8.19
N GLY A 100 6.68 -5.57 -8.08
CA GLY A 100 5.84 -4.65 -7.33
C GLY A 100 5.75 -5.09 -5.87
N LEU A 101 4.55 -5.25 -5.38
CA LEU A 101 4.28 -5.68 -4.01
C LEU A 101 3.88 -7.16 -3.90
N HIS A 102 4.18 -7.97 -4.92
CA HIS A 102 3.83 -9.40 -4.88
C HIS A 102 4.32 -10.08 -3.59
N GLU A 103 5.56 -9.81 -3.17
CA GLU A 103 6.15 -10.50 -2.02
C GLU A 103 5.62 -10.03 -0.65
N LEU A 104 4.69 -9.06 -0.59
CA LEU A 104 3.90 -8.85 0.62
C LEU A 104 3.01 -10.08 0.93
N HIS A 105 2.65 -10.86 -0.08
CA HIS A 105 1.98 -12.15 0.14
C HIS A 105 2.90 -13.19 0.77
N HIS A 106 4.22 -13.09 0.56
CA HIS A 106 5.17 -13.92 1.31
C HIS A 106 5.17 -13.57 2.79
N VAL A 107 5.10 -12.28 3.13
CA VAL A 107 4.96 -11.82 4.52
C VAL A 107 3.64 -12.31 5.12
N GLN A 108 2.53 -12.14 4.42
CA GLN A 108 1.21 -12.67 4.83
C GLN A 108 1.28 -14.18 5.09
N ASN A 109 1.79 -14.94 4.14
CA ASN A 109 1.90 -16.39 4.24
C ASN A 109 2.78 -16.83 5.41
N ALA A 110 3.93 -16.18 5.61
CA ALA A 110 4.84 -16.49 6.71
C ALA A 110 4.15 -16.30 8.08
N TRP A 111 3.41 -15.21 8.27
CA TRP A 111 2.65 -14.98 9.49
C TRP A 111 1.48 -15.94 9.68
N LEU A 112 0.91 -16.47 8.58
CA LEU A 112 -0.15 -17.49 8.61
C LEU A 112 0.39 -18.92 8.71
N GLY A 113 1.71 -19.11 8.84
CA GLY A 113 2.34 -20.42 8.94
C GLY A 113 2.39 -21.21 7.62
N LYS A 114 2.34 -20.53 6.49
CA LYS A 114 2.45 -21.14 5.16
C LYS A 114 3.89 -21.03 4.65
N ASP A 115 4.47 -22.15 4.26
CA ASP A 115 5.88 -22.22 3.85
C ASP A 115 6.13 -21.76 2.42
N LYS A 116 5.14 -21.82 1.55
CA LYS A 116 5.28 -21.53 0.12
C LYS A 116 4.20 -20.59 -0.40
N CYS A 117 4.60 -19.74 -1.33
CA CYS A 117 3.70 -18.91 -2.11
C CYS A 117 3.02 -19.74 -3.21
N GLU A 118 1.70 -19.82 -3.20
CA GLU A 118 0.92 -20.53 -4.21
C GLU A 118 1.09 -19.93 -5.62
N ALA A 119 1.34 -18.64 -5.71
CA ALA A 119 1.46 -17.96 -7.00
C ALA A 119 2.82 -18.16 -7.68
N CYS A 120 3.92 -18.13 -6.94
CA CYS A 120 5.27 -18.24 -7.50
C CYS A 120 6.05 -19.49 -7.10
N GLY A 121 5.55 -20.24 -6.10
CA GLY A 121 6.17 -21.48 -5.63
C GLY A 121 7.39 -21.30 -4.72
N ARG A 122 7.83 -20.03 -4.47
CA ARG A 122 8.98 -19.78 -3.62
C ARG A 122 8.64 -19.89 -2.14
N SER A 123 9.69 -20.14 -1.32
CA SER A 123 9.57 -20.18 0.14
C SER A 123 9.15 -18.82 0.70
N CYS A 124 8.28 -18.84 1.68
CA CYS A 124 7.84 -17.68 2.44
C CYS A 124 8.48 -17.60 3.83
N SER A 125 9.18 -18.64 4.28
CA SER A 125 9.65 -18.76 5.67
C SER A 125 10.57 -17.61 6.10
N GLY A 126 11.40 -17.09 5.20
CA GLY A 126 12.29 -15.95 5.47
C GLY A 126 11.60 -14.58 5.53
N ALA A 127 10.33 -14.50 5.18
CA ALA A 127 9.58 -13.25 5.09
C ALA A 127 8.74 -12.92 6.33
N LYS A 128 8.87 -13.67 7.42
CA LYS A 128 8.16 -13.39 8.68
C LYS A 128 8.80 -12.21 9.40
N THR A 129 8.41 -11.01 9.00
CA THR A 129 8.92 -9.75 9.54
C THR A 129 7.77 -8.84 9.93
N SER A 130 8.01 -8.02 10.96
CA SER A 130 7.10 -6.93 11.37
C SER A 130 7.75 -5.56 11.16
N THR A 131 9.02 -5.47 10.80
CA THR A 131 9.70 -4.20 10.57
C THR A 131 9.87 -3.97 9.08
N PHE A 132 9.30 -2.87 8.60
CA PHE A 132 9.41 -2.41 7.21
C PHE A 132 10.29 -1.16 7.19
N ASN A 133 11.29 -1.14 6.32
CA ASN A 133 12.15 0.02 6.09
C ASN A 133 11.49 0.87 4.99
N ILE A 134 10.69 1.84 5.41
CA ILE A 134 9.98 2.72 4.49
C ILE A 134 10.38 4.15 4.82
N ASN A 135 11.13 4.76 3.90
CA ASN A 135 11.44 6.17 4.01
C ASN A 135 10.30 6.98 3.40
N TYR A 136 9.44 7.49 4.26
CA TYR A 136 8.23 8.22 3.85
C TYR A 136 7.78 9.16 4.95
N ASN A 137 7.51 10.43 4.59
CA ASN A 137 6.99 11.43 5.53
C ASN A 137 7.79 11.55 6.84
N GLY A 138 9.12 11.60 6.74
CA GLY A 138 10.01 11.80 7.87
C GLY A 138 10.23 10.58 8.77
N SER A 139 9.61 9.44 8.48
CA SER A 139 9.88 8.17 9.16
C SER A 139 10.65 7.23 8.25
N SER A 140 11.55 6.45 8.82
CA SER A 140 12.37 5.46 8.10
C SER A 140 12.08 4.01 8.53
N SER A 141 11.37 3.82 9.62
CA SER A 141 11.01 2.52 10.16
C SER A 141 9.53 2.46 10.50
N TRP A 142 8.88 1.39 10.09
CA TRP A 142 7.46 1.16 10.31
C TRP A 142 7.24 -0.25 10.83
N THR A 143 6.31 -0.40 11.77
CA THR A 143 5.95 -1.68 12.34
C THR A 143 4.65 -2.18 11.76
N LEU A 144 4.64 -3.38 11.20
CA LEU A 144 3.42 -4.07 10.77
C LEU A 144 2.60 -4.47 11.99
N VAL A 145 1.41 -3.92 12.12
CA VAL A 145 0.50 -4.17 13.26
C VAL A 145 -0.69 -5.05 12.90
N GLY A 146 -0.95 -5.24 11.63
CA GLY A 146 -2.00 -6.12 11.15
C GLY A 146 -2.05 -6.19 9.64
N PHE A 147 -2.68 -7.22 9.14
CA PHE A 147 -2.94 -7.40 7.70
C PHE A 147 -4.22 -8.19 7.48
N PHE A 148 -4.80 -8.04 6.30
CA PHE A 148 -5.96 -8.81 5.88
C PHE A 148 -6.09 -8.82 4.36
N GLU A 149 -6.91 -9.72 3.85
CA GLU A 149 -7.20 -9.86 2.43
C GLU A 149 -8.70 -9.85 2.17
N LEU A 150 -9.13 -9.07 1.22
CA LEU A 150 -10.49 -9.09 0.70
C LEU A 150 -10.48 -9.67 -0.70
N SER A 151 -10.94 -10.89 -0.80
CA SER A 151 -11.03 -11.67 -2.04
C SER A 151 -12.34 -12.45 -2.09
N ASN A 152 -12.59 -13.15 -3.18
CA ASN A 152 -13.79 -14.00 -3.29
C ASN A 152 -13.86 -15.09 -2.22
N SER A 153 -12.70 -15.51 -1.70
CA SER A 153 -12.64 -16.51 -0.63
C SER A 153 -12.95 -15.95 0.76
N THR A 154 -12.79 -14.65 0.97
CA THR A 154 -13.02 -14.00 2.27
C THR A 154 -14.30 -13.18 2.32
N MET A 155 -14.72 -12.63 1.19
CA MET A 155 -15.91 -11.79 1.08
C MET A 155 -16.48 -11.88 -0.33
N SER A 156 -17.58 -12.56 -0.52
CA SER A 156 -18.16 -12.84 -1.84
C SER A 156 -18.71 -11.61 -2.55
N SER A 157 -19.20 -10.60 -1.81
CA SER A 157 -19.76 -9.38 -2.42
C SER A 157 -18.68 -8.47 -2.98
N ALA A 158 -18.62 -8.35 -4.30
CA ALA A 158 -17.73 -7.41 -4.99
C ALA A 158 -18.03 -5.94 -4.61
N ALA A 159 -19.29 -5.60 -4.39
CA ALA A 159 -19.68 -4.25 -3.98
C ALA A 159 -19.13 -3.90 -2.60
N GLN A 160 -19.20 -4.82 -1.64
CA GLN A 160 -18.62 -4.61 -0.31
C GLN A 160 -17.10 -4.52 -0.35
N ARG A 161 -16.42 -5.38 -1.12
CA ARG A 161 -14.97 -5.28 -1.32
C ARG A 161 -14.58 -3.91 -1.88
N LYS A 162 -15.30 -3.45 -2.89
CA LYS A 162 -15.08 -2.11 -3.47
C LYS A 162 -15.30 -0.98 -2.47
N LYS A 163 -16.33 -1.09 -1.64
CA LYS A 163 -16.59 -0.10 -0.58
C LYS A 163 -15.43 0.00 0.40
N ILE A 164 -14.90 -1.13 0.86
CA ILE A 164 -13.76 -1.15 1.79
C ILE A 164 -12.49 -0.65 1.10
N GLN A 165 -12.24 -1.04 -0.13
CA GLN A 165 -11.10 -0.54 -0.90
C GLN A 165 -11.14 0.98 -1.03
N THR A 166 -12.30 1.54 -1.37
CA THR A 166 -12.49 2.99 -1.47
C THR A 166 -12.27 3.67 -0.12
N TYR A 167 -12.80 3.10 0.95
CA TYR A 167 -12.63 3.61 2.31
C TYR A 167 -11.16 3.60 2.75
N ALA A 168 -10.43 2.53 2.48
CA ALA A 168 -9.01 2.41 2.80
C ALA A 168 -8.15 3.38 1.98
N SER A 169 -8.49 3.60 0.71
CA SER A 169 -7.62 4.31 -0.23
C SER A 169 -7.81 5.82 -0.24
N PHE A 170 -9.01 6.31 0.04
CA PHE A 170 -9.39 7.71 -0.26
C PHE A 170 -9.84 8.50 0.95
N ASN A 171 -9.38 8.15 2.14
CA ASN A 171 -9.64 8.84 3.40
C ASN A 171 -8.35 9.26 4.13
N SER A 172 -7.30 9.55 3.38
CA SER A 172 -5.98 9.89 3.92
C SER A 172 -5.95 11.17 4.77
N THR A 173 -6.93 12.05 4.61
CA THR A 173 -7.01 13.33 5.31
C THR A 173 -7.76 13.29 6.65
N LEU A 174 -8.29 12.15 7.05
CA LEU A 174 -9.01 11.99 8.32
C LEU A 174 -8.13 12.30 9.52
N THR A 175 -8.70 13.01 10.49
CA THR A 175 -8.06 13.39 11.76
C THR A 175 -8.95 13.06 12.94
N GLY A 176 -8.42 13.15 14.16
CA GLY A 176 -9.19 13.01 15.39
C GLY A 176 -9.99 11.70 15.46
N SER A 177 -11.25 11.79 15.87
CA SER A 177 -12.14 10.63 16.03
C SER A 177 -12.42 9.91 14.72
N ALA A 178 -12.48 10.61 13.60
CA ALA A 178 -12.66 10.01 12.28
C ALA A 178 -11.46 9.15 11.87
N LYS A 179 -10.24 9.60 12.14
CA LYS A 179 -9.02 8.80 11.95
C LYS A 179 -9.00 7.58 12.87
N GLN A 180 -9.38 7.75 14.15
CA GLN A 180 -9.48 6.63 15.08
C GLN A 180 -10.48 5.58 14.58
N GLN A 181 -11.65 6.00 14.09
CA GLN A 181 -12.64 5.10 13.53
C GLN A 181 -12.12 4.37 12.29
N TRP A 182 -11.35 5.04 11.45
CA TRP A 182 -10.71 4.42 10.29
C TRP A 182 -9.71 3.32 10.73
N VAL A 183 -8.87 3.62 11.71
CA VAL A 183 -7.92 2.66 12.28
C VAL A 183 -8.67 1.45 12.85
N ASP A 184 -9.68 1.68 13.68
CA ASP A 184 -10.48 0.62 14.31
C ASP A 184 -11.17 -0.24 13.25
N THR A 185 -11.70 0.37 12.19
CA THR A 185 -12.35 -0.33 11.09
C THR A 185 -11.35 -1.22 10.35
N MET A 186 -10.18 -0.70 9.97
CA MET A 186 -9.16 -1.49 9.29
C MET A 186 -8.65 -2.64 10.15
N MET A 187 -8.37 -2.38 11.42
CA MET A 187 -7.91 -3.42 12.36
C MET A 187 -8.97 -4.50 12.61
N SER A 188 -10.26 -4.17 12.51
CA SER A 188 -11.34 -5.15 12.67
C SER A 188 -11.34 -6.27 11.62
N TYR A 189 -10.70 -6.03 10.46
CA TYR A 189 -10.51 -7.06 9.43
C TYR A 189 -9.25 -7.90 9.63
N CYS A 190 -8.35 -7.52 10.53
CA CYS A 190 -7.07 -8.21 10.76
C CYS A 190 -7.26 -9.48 11.59
N ASN A 191 -7.93 -10.47 11.02
CA ASN A 191 -8.20 -11.75 11.66
C ASN A 191 -8.29 -12.89 10.63
N SER A 192 -8.38 -14.13 11.11
CA SER A 192 -8.33 -15.34 10.28
C SER A 192 -9.47 -15.44 9.27
N LYS A 193 -10.62 -14.83 9.53
CA LYS A 193 -11.75 -14.81 8.57
C LYS A 193 -11.36 -14.13 7.26
N TYR A 194 -10.48 -13.15 7.32
CA TYR A 194 -10.00 -12.40 6.17
C TYR A 194 -8.54 -12.73 5.82
N LEU A 195 -8.08 -13.93 6.09
CA LEU A 195 -6.70 -14.37 5.86
C LEU A 195 -5.69 -13.39 6.46
N GLY A 196 -6.02 -12.87 7.61
CA GLY A 196 -5.27 -11.84 8.30
C GLY A 196 -4.89 -12.21 9.73
N ALA A 197 -4.17 -11.30 10.36
CA ALA A 197 -3.78 -11.38 11.76
C ALA A 197 -3.56 -9.99 12.33
N THR A 198 -3.78 -9.84 13.63
CA THR A 198 -3.38 -8.68 14.42
C THR A 198 -2.04 -9.02 15.09
N LEU A 199 -1.02 -8.20 14.83
CA LEU A 199 0.35 -8.41 15.32
C LEU A 199 0.75 -7.41 16.40
N GLY A 200 0.04 -6.30 16.51
CA GLY A 200 0.32 -5.25 17.48
C GLY A 200 -0.86 -4.30 17.62
N SER A 201 -0.66 -3.24 18.39
CA SER A 201 -1.66 -2.20 18.63
C SER A 201 -1.32 -0.91 17.89
N ILE A 202 -2.35 -0.19 17.49
CA ILE A 202 -2.26 1.10 16.80
C ILE A 202 -3.47 1.94 17.19
N SER A 203 -3.27 3.25 17.28
CA SER A 203 -4.34 4.22 17.55
C SER A 203 -4.34 5.35 16.50
N GLY A 204 -5.39 6.14 16.50
CA GLY A 204 -5.49 7.32 15.63
C GLY A 204 -4.45 8.41 15.92
N SER A 205 -3.78 8.39 17.07
CA SER A 205 -2.69 9.31 17.41
C SER A 205 -1.32 8.88 16.87
N ASP A 206 -1.21 7.64 16.41
CA ASP A 206 0.02 7.13 15.79
C ASP A 206 0.19 7.66 14.36
N LYS A 207 1.41 7.60 13.84
CA LYS A 207 1.64 7.65 12.39
C LYS A 207 1.09 6.36 11.79
N VAL A 208 0.20 6.48 10.83
CA VAL A 208 -0.52 5.36 10.22
C VAL A 208 -0.21 5.28 8.74
N MET A 209 0.05 4.07 8.28
CA MET A 209 0.17 3.74 6.86
C MET A 209 -0.65 2.51 6.53
N VAL A 210 -1.29 2.52 5.37
CA VAL A 210 -1.83 1.32 4.73
C VAL A 210 -1.12 1.08 3.41
N ILE A 211 -0.65 -0.15 3.22
CA ILE A 211 -0.10 -0.60 1.94
C ILE A 211 -1.10 -1.54 1.30
N ILE A 212 -1.42 -1.31 0.04
CA ILE A 212 -2.46 -2.03 -0.70
C ILE A 212 -1.85 -2.65 -1.95
N THR A 213 -2.14 -3.92 -2.17
CA THR A 213 -1.85 -4.62 -3.42
C THR A 213 -3.00 -5.55 -3.80
N CYS A 214 -3.00 -6.07 -5.02
CA CYS A 214 -4.00 -7.04 -5.44
C CYS A 214 -3.85 -8.35 -4.66
N ALA A 215 -4.97 -9.03 -4.39
CA ALA A 215 -4.97 -10.35 -3.78
C ALA A 215 -4.31 -11.39 -4.70
N ASP A 216 -3.59 -12.33 -4.10
CA ASP A 216 -2.69 -13.22 -4.83
C ASP A 216 -3.41 -14.15 -5.82
N LYS A 217 -4.59 -14.64 -5.46
CA LYS A 217 -5.35 -15.61 -6.28
C LYS A 217 -6.19 -14.97 -7.38
N SER A 218 -6.25 -13.65 -7.45
CA SER A 218 -7.17 -13.00 -8.36
C SER A 218 -6.49 -12.14 -9.40
N GLY A 219 -7.05 -12.15 -10.59
CA GLY A 219 -6.84 -11.11 -11.58
C GLY A 219 -8.04 -10.16 -11.68
N SER A 220 -9.02 -10.27 -10.80
CA SER A 220 -10.25 -9.49 -10.87
C SER A 220 -10.17 -8.23 -10.01
N LYS A 221 -10.88 -7.20 -10.45
CA LYS A 221 -11.00 -5.92 -9.75
C LYS A 221 -11.56 -6.10 -8.32
N ASN A 222 -11.17 -5.23 -7.43
CA ASN A 222 -11.68 -5.14 -6.05
C ASN A 222 -11.30 -6.33 -5.14
N GLN A 223 -10.26 -7.08 -5.48
CA GLN A 223 -9.66 -8.06 -4.60
C GLN A 223 -8.26 -7.59 -4.22
N SER A 224 -8.07 -7.32 -2.94
CA SER A 224 -6.87 -6.65 -2.45
C SER A 224 -6.41 -7.20 -1.11
N MET A 225 -5.11 -7.08 -0.86
CA MET A 225 -4.49 -7.34 0.42
C MET A 225 -4.00 -6.02 1.01
N TYR A 226 -4.15 -5.88 2.31
CA TYR A 226 -3.88 -4.67 3.08
C TYR A 226 -2.90 -4.95 4.19
N MET A 227 -1.87 -4.12 4.30
CA MET A 227 -0.94 -4.11 5.43
C MET A 227 -1.11 -2.81 6.19
N ILE A 228 -1.33 -2.88 7.51
CA ILE A 228 -1.50 -1.72 8.38
C ILE A 228 -0.23 -1.57 9.20
N LEU A 229 0.39 -0.39 9.13
CA LEU A 229 1.66 -0.11 9.77
C LEU A 229 1.59 1.12 10.65
N LYS A 230 2.40 1.10 11.70
CA LYS A 230 2.63 2.21 12.61
C LYS A 230 4.06 2.73 12.40
N GLY A 231 4.20 4.05 12.22
CA GLY A 231 5.50 4.71 12.16
C GLY A 231 6.18 4.76 13.53
N ASN A 232 7.47 4.45 13.55
CA ASN A 232 8.30 4.47 14.76
C ASN A 232 8.99 5.82 14.93
#